data_269e9e1dc9f40f1bd9c79c0e09841248
#
_entry.id   269e9e1dc9f40f1bd9c79c0e09841248
#
_cell.length_a   1.000
_cell.length_b   1.000
_cell.length_c   1.000
_cell.angle_alpha   90.00
_cell.angle_beta   90.00
_cell.angle_gamma   90.00
#
_symmetry.space_group_name_H-M   'P 1'
#
loop_
_entity.id
_entity.type
_entity.pdbx_description
1 polymer ?
#
loop_
_entity_poly.entity_id
_entity_poly.type
_entity_poly.pdbx_seq_one_letter_code
_entity_poly.pdbx_strand_id
1 'polypeptide(L)'
;MELDHSVVPVKDKEAYSKQIAHVMGWTFLGVRGSQGHVRVNDSLVLRFDDKDPNANRKASHYAFHVDAGEFDGILERAKAEGMTYGTNTREANMEWNDLHGGRRTFLHDLEGHSYELMEAASPPALD
;
A
#
# COMPACT_ATOMS: atom_id res chain seq x y z
N MET A 1 8.02 9.93 19.11
CA MET A 1 7.25 8.68 18.95
C MET A 1 7.03 8.44 17.47
N GLU A 2 7.29 7.22 17.01
CA GLU A 2 7.15 6.86 15.58
C GLU A 2 6.46 5.50 15.49
N LEU A 3 5.69 5.31 14.42
CA LEU A 3 5.18 3.98 14.10
C LEU A 3 6.33 3.15 13.54
N ASP A 4 6.71 2.08 14.24
CA ASP A 4 7.86 1.24 13.86
C ASP A 4 7.49 0.21 12.80
N HIS A 5 6.45 -0.56 13.07
CA HIS A 5 5.97 -1.57 12.12
C HIS A 5 4.48 -1.80 12.28
N SER A 6 3.88 -2.36 11.22
CA SER A 6 2.51 -2.83 11.23
C SER A 6 2.48 -4.20 10.57
N VAL A 7 1.58 -5.07 11.02
CA VAL A 7 1.43 -6.43 10.50
C VAL A 7 0.17 -6.48 9.64
N VAL A 8 0.34 -6.98 8.41
CA VAL A 8 -0.74 -7.08 7.43
C VAL A 8 -0.92 -8.55 7.06
N PRO A 9 -2.10 -9.14 7.28
CA PRO A 9 -2.34 -10.53 6.92
C PRO A 9 -2.44 -10.72 5.42
N VAL A 10 -1.73 -11.73 4.89
CA VAL A 10 -1.70 -12.04 3.46
C VAL A 10 -1.73 -13.56 3.27
N LYS A 11 -1.91 -14.01 2.03
CA LYS A 11 -1.95 -15.44 1.70
C LYS A 11 -0.55 -16.01 1.49
N ASP A 12 0.35 -15.25 0.89
CA ASP A 12 1.73 -15.67 0.60
C ASP A 12 2.67 -14.52 0.93
N LYS A 13 3.37 -14.64 2.04
CA LYS A 13 4.23 -13.57 2.56
C LYS A 13 5.33 -13.13 1.59
N GLU A 14 5.94 -14.09 0.92
CA GLU A 14 7.08 -13.76 0.04
C GLU A 14 6.61 -13.13 -1.26
N ALA A 15 5.66 -13.76 -1.95
CA ALA A 15 5.14 -13.26 -3.22
C ALA A 15 4.49 -11.88 -3.03
N TYR A 16 3.68 -11.72 -2.00
CA TYR A 16 3.03 -10.44 -1.71
C TYR A 16 4.04 -9.34 -1.39
N SER A 17 4.99 -9.64 -0.51
CA SER A 17 6.01 -8.65 -0.08
C SER A 17 6.85 -8.16 -1.26
N LYS A 18 7.26 -9.07 -2.13
CA LYS A 18 8.05 -8.71 -3.32
C LYS A 18 7.25 -7.86 -4.30
N GLN A 19 6.00 -8.22 -4.56
CA GLN A 19 5.15 -7.49 -5.48
C GLN A 19 4.85 -6.08 -4.97
N ILE A 20 4.40 -5.96 -3.73
CA ILE A 20 4.04 -4.64 -3.19
C ILE A 20 5.27 -3.74 -3.04
N ALA A 21 6.41 -4.29 -2.67
CA ALA A 21 7.66 -3.54 -2.60
C ALA A 21 8.03 -2.99 -3.99
N HIS A 22 7.92 -3.80 -5.02
CA HIS A 22 8.20 -3.37 -6.38
C HIS A 22 7.26 -2.25 -6.83
N VAL A 23 5.96 -2.44 -6.66
CA VAL A 23 4.95 -1.47 -7.10
C VAL A 23 5.11 -0.15 -6.37
N MET A 24 5.27 -0.18 -5.06
CA MET A 24 5.34 1.02 -4.22
C MET A 24 6.72 1.69 -4.22
N GLY A 25 7.75 1.04 -4.76
CA GLY A 25 9.11 1.54 -4.69
C GLY A 25 9.74 1.37 -3.31
N TRP A 26 9.24 0.41 -2.54
CA TRP A 26 9.77 0.05 -1.22
C TRP A 26 10.87 -1.01 -1.33
N THR A 27 11.50 -1.36 -0.20
CA THR A 27 12.60 -2.33 -0.18
C THR A 27 12.16 -3.62 0.50
N PHE A 28 12.19 -4.73 -0.25
CA PHE A 28 11.98 -6.05 0.34
C PHE A 28 13.23 -6.45 1.14
N LEU A 29 13.05 -6.68 2.44
CA LEU A 29 14.16 -7.01 3.34
C LEU A 29 14.37 -8.52 3.51
N GLY A 30 13.40 -9.34 3.14
CA GLY A 30 13.46 -10.79 3.31
C GLY A 30 12.31 -11.34 4.13
N VAL A 31 12.38 -12.63 4.39
CA VAL A 31 11.36 -13.38 5.13
C VAL A 31 11.96 -13.85 6.45
N ARG A 32 11.19 -13.71 7.52
CA ARG A 32 11.51 -14.24 8.83
C ARG A 32 10.26 -14.90 9.42
N GLY A 33 10.32 -16.20 9.66
CA GLY A 33 9.14 -16.95 10.14
C GLY A 33 7.98 -16.84 9.14
N SER A 34 6.82 -16.44 9.63
CA SER A 34 5.62 -16.26 8.81
C SER A 34 5.53 -14.89 8.13
N GLN A 35 6.55 -14.04 8.25
CA GLN A 35 6.47 -12.65 7.84
C GLN A 35 7.47 -12.28 6.75
N GLY A 36 6.99 -11.60 5.72
CA GLY A 36 7.81 -10.88 4.76
C GLY A 36 7.96 -9.43 5.22
N HIS A 37 9.18 -8.94 5.32
CA HIS A 37 9.50 -7.61 5.80
C HIS A 37 9.77 -6.67 4.65
N VAL A 38 9.10 -5.53 4.63
CA VAL A 38 9.25 -4.50 3.60
C VAL A 38 9.47 -3.15 4.27
N ARG A 39 10.59 -2.51 3.94
CA ARG A 39 10.91 -1.18 4.46
C ARG A 39 10.24 -0.11 3.59
N VAL A 40 9.37 0.66 4.21
CA VAL A 40 8.67 1.77 3.56
C VAL A 40 9.52 3.03 3.57
N ASN A 41 10.09 3.37 4.72
CA ASN A 41 10.97 4.53 4.92
C ASN A 41 11.90 4.28 6.11
N ASP A 42 12.61 5.29 6.56
CA ASP A 42 13.60 5.15 7.64
C ASP A 42 12.99 4.70 8.98
N SER A 43 11.69 4.91 9.19
CA SER A 43 11.04 4.61 10.47
C SER A 43 10.00 3.51 10.41
N LEU A 44 9.54 3.08 9.22
CA LEU A 44 8.42 2.15 9.10
C LEU A 44 8.77 0.91 8.27
N VAL A 45 8.49 -0.26 8.86
CA VAL A 45 8.51 -1.55 8.17
C VAL A 45 7.08 -2.11 8.18
N LEU A 46 6.61 -2.59 7.04
CA LEU A 46 5.39 -3.40 6.99
C LEU A 46 5.79 -4.87 6.98
N ARG A 47 5.08 -5.67 7.76
CA ARG A 47 5.30 -7.11 7.89
C ARG A 47 4.07 -7.83 7.38
N PHE A 48 4.23 -8.53 6.27
CA PHE A 48 3.15 -9.26 5.61
C PHE A 48 3.17 -10.70 6.10
N ASP A 49 2.12 -11.09 6.82
CA ASP A 49 2.09 -12.32 7.62
C ASP A 49 1.11 -13.33 7.03
N ASP A 50 1.59 -14.53 6.70
CA ASP A 50 0.76 -15.62 6.20
C ASP A 50 0.60 -16.76 7.21
N LYS A 51 0.79 -16.49 8.50
CA LYS A 51 0.67 -17.48 9.57
C LYS A 51 -0.66 -18.22 9.50
N ASP A 52 -1.73 -17.51 9.12
CA ASP A 52 -3.04 -18.07 8.95
C ASP A 52 -3.64 -17.63 7.60
N PRO A 53 -3.16 -18.22 6.49
CA PRO A 53 -3.54 -17.75 5.15
C PRO A 53 -5.02 -18.02 4.82
N ASN A 54 -5.70 -18.89 5.59
CA ASN A 54 -7.10 -19.23 5.39
C ASN A 54 -8.03 -18.51 6.38
N ALA A 55 -7.50 -17.69 7.27
CA ALA A 55 -8.32 -16.95 8.22
C ALA A 55 -9.20 -15.93 7.49
N ASN A 56 -10.40 -15.72 8.01
CA ASN A 56 -11.25 -14.62 7.57
C ASN A 56 -10.67 -13.32 8.15
N ARG A 57 -9.91 -12.60 7.33
CA ARG A 57 -9.24 -11.38 7.76
C ARG A 57 -9.91 -10.15 7.17
N LYS A 58 -9.84 -9.08 7.96
CA LYS A 58 -10.32 -7.78 7.50
C LYS A 58 -9.30 -7.16 6.56
N ALA A 59 -9.79 -6.47 5.55
CA ALA A 59 -8.96 -5.68 4.66
C ALA A 59 -8.26 -4.57 5.45
N SER A 60 -6.98 -4.36 5.16
CA SER A 60 -6.22 -3.25 5.73
C SER A 60 -6.27 -2.04 4.81
N HIS A 61 -6.23 -0.85 5.39
CA HIS A 61 -6.16 0.40 4.63
C HIS A 61 -5.04 1.26 5.19
N TYR A 62 -4.15 1.69 4.30
CA TYR A 62 -3.06 2.60 4.62
C TYR A 62 -3.07 3.75 3.62
N ALA A 63 -2.72 4.95 4.08
CA ALA A 63 -2.61 6.12 3.23
C ALA A 63 -1.19 6.67 3.30
N PHE A 64 -0.62 7.01 2.17
CA PHE A 64 0.74 7.50 2.05
C PHE A 64 0.76 8.84 1.33
N HIS A 65 1.45 9.81 1.93
CA HIS A 65 1.75 11.06 1.28
C HIS A 65 2.95 10.84 0.35
N VAL A 66 2.75 11.12 -0.93
CA VAL A 66 3.75 10.88 -1.99
C VAL A 66 3.95 12.15 -2.82
N ASP A 67 5.09 12.27 -3.46
CA ASP A 67 5.28 13.33 -4.45
C ASP A 67 4.73 12.93 -5.83
N ALA A 68 4.76 13.86 -6.79
CA ALA A 68 4.20 13.62 -8.11
C ALA A 68 4.93 12.50 -8.86
N GLY A 69 6.24 12.42 -8.72
CA GLY A 69 7.04 11.37 -9.37
C GLY A 69 6.74 10.00 -8.79
N GLU A 70 6.62 9.90 -7.47
CA GLU A 70 6.22 8.66 -6.80
C GLU A 70 4.82 8.24 -7.22
N PHE A 71 3.88 9.18 -7.24
CA PHE A 71 2.50 8.92 -7.66
C PHE A 71 2.46 8.30 -9.06
N ASP A 72 3.08 8.96 -10.03
CA ASP A 72 3.09 8.48 -11.42
C ASP A 72 3.81 7.13 -11.57
N GLY A 73 4.96 6.99 -10.91
CA GLY A 73 5.75 5.75 -10.97
C GLY A 73 5.03 4.56 -10.39
N ILE A 74 4.34 4.75 -9.26
CA ILE A 74 3.55 3.68 -8.62
C ILE A 74 2.41 3.23 -9.53
N LEU A 75 1.66 4.16 -10.12
CA LEU A 75 0.56 3.79 -11.02
C LEU A 75 1.05 3.07 -12.27
N GLU A 76 2.18 3.47 -12.81
CA GLU A 76 2.78 2.79 -13.96
C GLU A 76 3.16 1.35 -13.62
N ARG A 77 3.85 1.15 -12.50
CA ARG A 77 4.25 -0.20 -12.05
C ARG A 77 3.04 -1.05 -11.68
N ALA A 78 2.03 -0.46 -11.06
CA ALA A 78 0.78 -1.16 -10.73
C ALA A 78 0.10 -1.70 -11.98
N LYS A 79 -0.02 -0.87 -13.02
CA LYS A 79 -0.59 -1.30 -14.31
C LYS A 79 0.21 -2.45 -14.92
N ALA A 80 1.54 -2.35 -14.90
CA ALA A 80 2.40 -3.39 -15.46
C ALA A 80 2.24 -4.72 -14.71
N GLU A 81 1.94 -4.69 -13.43
CA GLU A 81 1.71 -5.89 -12.60
C GLU A 81 0.24 -6.36 -12.61
N GLY A 82 -0.64 -5.71 -13.36
CA GLY A 82 -2.04 -6.05 -13.41
C GLY A 82 -2.85 -5.65 -12.18
N MET A 83 -2.32 -4.78 -11.34
CA MET A 83 -3.06 -4.23 -10.20
C MET A 83 -3.98 -3.10 -10.67
N THR A 84 -5.08 -2.92 -9.94
CA THR A 84 -6.05 -1.89 -10.23
C THR A 84 -5.98 -0.74 -9.22
N TYR A 85 -6.53 0.40 -9.59
CA TYR A 85 -6.69 1.52 -8.67
C TYR A 85 -7.97 2.29 -9.01
N GLY A 86 -8.40 3.15 -8.13
CA GLY A 86 -9.61 3.91 -8.36
C GLY A 86 -9.81 5.05 -7.37
N THR A 87 -10.90 5.77 -7.55
CA THR A 87 -11.21 6.98 -6.79
C THR A 87 -11.73 6.70 -5.38
N ASN A 88 -11.98 5.43 -5.05
CA ASN A 88 -12.37 4.99 -3.71
C ASN A 88 -11.90 3.55 -3.48
N THR A 89 -12.19 2.99 -2.29
CA THR A 89 -11.73 1.65 -1.92
C THR A 89 -12.48 0.50 -2.60
N ARG A 90 -13.51 0.79 -3.40
CA ARG A 90 -14.39 -0.24 -3.99
C ARG A 90 -14.30 -0.30 -5.51
N GLU A 91 -14.08 0.84 -6.17
CA GLU A 91 -14.13 0.94 -7.62
C GLU A 91 -12.74 0.93 -8.24
N ALA A 92 -12.52 -0.01 -9.15
CA ALA A 92 -11.29 -0.14 -9.91
C ALA A 92 -11.41 0.59 -11.24
N ASN A 93 -11.78 1.89 -11.20
CA ASN A 93 -12.04 2.68 -12.40
C ASN A 93 -10.78 3.22 -13.09
N MET A 94 -9.59 2.95 -12.54
CA MET A 94 -8.29 3.39 -13.07
C MET A 94 -8.21 4.91 -13.20
N GLU A 95 -8.82 5.61 -12.23
CA GLU A 95 -8.88 7.07 -12.17
C GLU A 95 -8.36 7.57 -10.84
N TRP A 96 -8.04 8.84 -10.80
CA TRP A 96 -7.71 9.57 -9.57
C TRP A 96 -8.55 10.84 -9.51
N ASN A 97 -8.64 11.45 -8.32
CA ASN A 97 -9.28 12.75 -8.16
C ASN A 97 -8.34 13.74 -7.49
N ASP A 98 -8.71 15.02 -7.50
CA ASP A 98 -7.93 16.10 -6.89
C ASP A 98 -8.78 16.96 -5.94
N LEU A 99 -9.81 16.35 -5.36
CA LEU A 99 -10.80 17.05 -4.53
C LEU A 99 -10.20 17.71 -3.29
N HIS A 100 -9.02 17.28 -2.85
CA HIS A 100 -8.40 17.73 -1.60
C HIS A 100 -7.07 18.45 -1.82
N GLY A 101 -6.86 19.03 -3.01
CA GLY A 101 -5.72 19.89 -3.29
C GLY A 101 -4.52 19.22 -3.95
N GLY A 102 -4.57 17.92 -4.15
CA GLY A 102 -3.57 17.14 -4.88
C GLY A 102 -4.24 15.89 -5.41
N ARG A 103 -3.57 15.17 -6.28
CA ARG A 103 -4.12 13.91 -6.80
C ARG A 103 -4.20 12.88 -5.68
N ARG A 104 -5.23 12.05 -5.74
CA ARG A 104 -5.46 10.95 -4.82
C ARG A 104 -6.03 9.77 -5.57
N THR A 105 -5.54 8.57 -5.25
CA THR A 105 -6.10 7.32 -5.74
C THR A 105 -5.94 6.22 -4.71
N PHE A 106 -6.72 5.16 -4.85
CA PHE A 106 -6.67 3.98 -3.97
C PHE A 106 -6.19 2.79 -4.79
N LEU A 107 -5.01 2.29 -4.48
CA LEU A 107 -4.47 1.10 -5.10
C LEU A 107 -5.15 -0.13 -4.47
N HIS A 108 -5.71 -1.00 -5.30
CA HIS A 108 -6.42 -2.20 -4.86
C HIS A 108 -5.58 -3.43 -5.16
N ASP A 109 -5.28 -4.22 -4.16
CA ASP A 109 -4.62 -5.50 -4.37
C ASP A 109 -5.63 -6.65 -4.51
N LEU A 110 -5.12 -7.85 -4.82
CA LEU A 110 -5.97 -9.02 -5.02
C LEU A 110 -6.51 -9.60 -3.72
N GLU A 111 -6.02 -9.15 -2.56
CA GLU A 111 -6.44 -9.63 -1.25
C GLU A 111 -7.38 -8.69 -0.52
N GLY A 112 -7.78 -7.60 -1.15
CA GLY A 112 -8.71 -6.64 -0.60
C GLY A 112 -8.09 -5.56 0.26
N HIS A 113 -6.77 -5.52 0.42
CA HIS A 113 -6.10 -4.41 1.07
C HIS A 113 -6.07 -3.20 0.13
N SER A 114 -6.09 -2.00 0.69
CA SER A 114 -6.01 -0.79 -0.12
C SER A 114 -4.88 0.12 0.36
N TYR A 115 -4.21 0.74 -0.59
CA TYR A 115 -3.13 1.68 -0.33
C TYR A 115 -3.49 3.00 -1.01
N GLU A 116 -3.85 3.98 -0.20
CA GLU A 116 -4.20 5.30 -0.70
C GLU A 116 -2.92 6.10 -0.95
N LEU A 117 -2.84 6.72 -2.12
CA LEU A 117 -1.74 7.60 -2.50
C LEU A 117 -2.26 9.03 -2.55
N MET A 118 -1.61 9.94 -1.84
CA MET A 118 -2.05 11.33 -1.68
C MET A 118 -0.89 12.27 -1.96
N GLU A 119 -1.05 13.19 -2.92
CA GLU A 119 -0.04 14.23 -3.16
C GLU A 119 -0.13 15.35 -2.14
N ALA A 120 -1.29 15.55 -1.53
CA ALA A 120 -1.46 16.53 -0.46
C ALA A 120 -1.58 15.80 0.87
N ALA A 121 -0.79 16.21 1.85
CA ALA A 121 -0.88 15.66 3.20
C ALA A 121 -2.22 16.02 3.85
N SER A 122 -2.61 15.22 4.85
CA SER A 122 -3.79 15.53 5.66
C SER A 122 -3.63 16.90 6.33
N PRO A 123 -4.72 17.64 6.53
CA PRO A 123 -4.61 18.92 7.22
C PRO A 123 -4.05 18.74 8.63
N PRO A 124 -3.29 19.72 9.13
CA PRO A 124 -2.62 19.61 10.43
C PRO A 124 -3.58 19.58 11.61
N ALA A 125 -4.81 20.08 11.42
CA ALA A 125 -5.84 20.09 12.46
C ALA A 125 -7.21 20.00 11.82
N LEU A 126 -8.13 19.36 12.53
CA LEU A 126 -9.54 19.28 12.15
C LEU A 126 -10.37 19.99 13.23
N ASP A 127 -11.30 20.80 12.79
CA ASP A 127 -12.23 21.51 13.67
C ASP A 127 -13.45 20.66 14.01
#